data_d441fbc30f0585a21439b466942b5111
#
_entry.id   d441fbc30f0585a21439b466942b5111
#
_cell.length_a   1.000
_cell.length_b   1.000
_cell.length_c   1.000
_cell.angle_alpha   90.00
_cell.angle_beta   90.00
_cell.angle_gamma   90.00
#
_symmetry.space_group_name_H-M   'P 1'
#
loop_
_entity.id
_entity.type
_entity.pdbx_description
1 polymer ?
#
loop_
_entity_poly.entity_id
_entity_poly.type
_entity_poly.pdbx_seq_one_letter_code
_entity_poly.pdbx_strand_id
1 'polypeptide(L)'
;QQTLALVPGSTRRTSHEGHLIATSHTLTIEGAKRAMAGALAQAEACRWPVTVAIVDHSGALLLLERHGAAPITVDIAVGKARTAALSGRESAVFEHAVNGDATGGNPSRRPRLALLSAPSNVLMEGGVPILVGGTCIGAVGCAGVRSDQDSQVARAGVTALATAASF
;
A
#
# COMPACT_ATOMS: atom_id res chain seq x y z
N GLN A 1 -25.38 34.14 -11.99
CA GLN A 1 -24.47 33.02 -12.26
C GLN A 1 -23.10 33.57 -12.64
N GLN A 2 -22.15 33.53 -11.69
CA GLN A 2 -20.75 33.89 -11.97
C GLN A 2 -19.95 32.61 -12.22
N THR A 3 -19.47 32.47 -13.45
CA THR A 3 -18.57 31.39 -13.87
C THR A 3 -17.16 31.75 -13.41
N LEU A 4 -16.57 30.89 -12.57
CA LEU A 4 -15.18 31.02 -12.16
C LEU A 4 -14.28 30.54 -13.31
N ALA A 5 -13.53 31.46 -13.92
CA ALA A 5 -12.55 31.14 -14.96
C ALA A 5 -11.22 30.72 -14.33
N LEU A 6 -10.73 29.53 -14.69
CA LEU A 6 -9.39 29.04 -14.34
C LEU A 6 -8.36 29.67 -15.30
N VAL A 7 -7.40 30.39 -14.74
CA VAL A 7 -6.25 30.95 -15.48
C VAL A 7 -5.06 29.99 -15.36
N PRO A 8 -4.46 29.52 -16.46
CA PRO A 8 -3.26 28.70 -16.41
C PRO A 8 -2.01 29.59 -16.42
N GLY A 9 -1.08 29.27 -15.52
CA GLY A 9 0.32 29.65 -15.67
C GLY A 9 0.88 30.47 -14.54
N SER A 10 1.96 29.95 -13.97
CA SER A 10 3.13 30.66 -13.49
C SER A 10 3.66 30.23 -12.11
N THR A 11 4.87 29.66 -12.16
CA THR A 11 6.01 29.84 -11.23
C THR A 11 5.79 29.73 -9.73
N ARG A 12 6.49 28.73 -9.21
CA ARG A 12 6.96 28.53 -7.84
C ARG A 12 6.97 29.80 -6.98
N ARG A 13 6.00 29.92 -6.07
CA ARG A 13 6.07 30.76 -4.88
C ARG A 13 5.78 29.91 -3.66
N THR A 14 6.76 29.83 -2.78
CA THR A 14 6.60 29.40 -1.40
C THR A 14 5.84 30.52 -0.65
N SER A 15 4.52 30.45 -0.65
CA SER A 15 3.68 31.21 0.25
C SER A 15 2.58 30.25 0.74
N HIS A 16 2.45 30.12 2.06
CA HIS A 16 1.34 29.44 2.72
C HIS A 16 0.04 30.24 2.50
N GLU A 17 -0.38 30.38 1.27
CA GLU A 17 -1.77 30.73 0.97
C GLU A 17 -2.57 29.44 1.01
N GLY A 18 -3.44 29.32 2.00
CA GLY A 18 -4.24 28.12 2.24
C GLY A 18 -5.14 27.83 1.02
N HIS A 19 -4.74 26.85 0.23
CA HIS A 19 -5.62 26.33 -0.80
C HIS A 19 -6.78 25.61 -0.11
N LEU A 20 -8.01 26.10 -0.30
CA LEU A 20 -9.23 25.48 0.23
C LEU A 20 -9.57 24.16 -0.46
N ILE A 21 -8.95 23.87 -1.60
CA ILE A 21 -9.20 22.69 -2.42
C ILE A 21 -7.86 22.09 -2.82
N ALA A 22 -7.71 20.77 -2.66
CA ALA A 22 -6.55 20.01 -3.12
C ALA A 22 -6.99 18.98 -4.16
N THR A 23 -6.15 18.75 -5.18
CA THR A 23 -6.30 17.64 -6.11
C THR A 23 -5.49 16.47 -5.58
N SER A 24 -6.11 15.29 -5.48
CA SER A 24 -5.43 14.05 -5.13
C SER A 24 -5.42 13.08 -6.31
N HIS A 25 -4.34 12.33 -6.44
CA HIS A 25 -4.26 11.21 -7.37
C HIS A 25 -4.69 9.94 -6.66
N THR A 26 -5.44 9.09 -7.35
CA THR A 26 -5.86 7.79 -6.83
C THR A 26 -5.67 6.71 -7.88
N LEU A 27 -5.48 5.48 -7.43
CA LEU A 27 -5.40 4.31 -8.29
C LEU A 27 -6.76 4.07 -8.96
N THR A 28 -6.76 3.86 -10.28
CA THR A 28 -7.96 3.50 -11.03
C THR A 28 -8.23 2.00 -10.92
N ILE A 29 -9.45 1.57 -11.24
CA ILE A 29 -9.78 0.14 -11.28
C ILE A 29 -8.94 -0.63 -12.32
N GLU A 30 -8.58 0.01 -13.43
CA GLU A 30 -7.71 -0.61 -14.44
C GLU A 30 -6.28 -0.78 -13.92
N GLY A 31 -5.76 0.20 -13.18
CA GLY A 31 -4.49 0.07 -12.46
C GLY A 31 -4.56 -1.04 -11.41
N ALA A 32 -5.65 -1.13 -10.66
CA ALA A 32 -5.86 -2.17 -9.66
C ALA A 32 -5.88 -3.59 -10.30
N LYS A 33 -6.54 -3.77 -11.44
CA LYS A 33 -6.53 -5.04 -12.19
C LYS A 33 -5.14 -5.45 -12.66
N ARG A 34 -4.33 -4.49 -13.13
CA ARG A 34 -2.92 -4.77 -13.51
C ARG A 34 -2.08 -5.17 -12.31
N ALA A 35 -2.20 -4.46 -11.20
CA ALA A 35 -1.49 -4.81 -9.98
C ALA A 35 -1.89 -6.20 -9.50
N MET A 36 -3.18 -6.54 -9.53
CA MET A 36 -3.68 -7.87 -9.20
C MET A 36 -3.07 -8.94 -10.09
N ALA A 37 -3.09 -8.74 -11.41
CA ALA A 37 -2.52 -9.70 -12.36
C ALA A 37 -1.03 -9.95 -12.12
N GLY A 38 -0.23 -8.90 -11.85
CA GLY A 38 1.19 -9.03 -11.53
C GLY A 38 1.45 -9.78 -10.23
N ALA A 39 0.67 -9.51 -9.19
CA ALA A 39 0.75 -10.19 -7.91
C ALA A 39 0.41 -11.69 -8.03
N LEU A 40 -0.69 -12.01 -8.73
CA LEU A 40 -1.12 -13.38 -8.92
C LEU A 40 -0.15 -14.18 -9.80
N ALA A 41 0.41 -13.58 -10.84
CA ALA A 41 1.44 -14.23 -11.66
C ALA A 41 2.66 -14.65 -10.83
N GLN A 42 3.11 -13.82 -9.90
CA GLN A 42 4.19 -14.15 -8.96
C GLN A 42 3.79 -15.32 -8.05
N ALA A 43 2.58 -15.27 -7.49
CA ALA A 43 2.08 -16.32 -6.60
C ALA A 43 1.96 -17.67 -7.31
N GLU A 44 1.45 -17.68 -8.56
CA GLU A 44 1.32 -18.87 -9.40
C GLU A 44 2.70 -19.47 -9.74
N ALA A 45 3.66 -18.65 -10.15
CA ALA A 45 5.01 -19.10 -10.46
C ALA A 45 5.67 -19.82 -9.27
N CYS A 46 5.37 -19.37 -8.05
CA CYS A 46 5.88 -19.95 -6.81
C CYS A 46 4.95 -21.05 -6.22
N ARG A 47 3.76 -21.25 -6.78
CA ARG A 47 2.70 -22.13 -6.24
C ARG A 47 2.31 -21.78 -4.81
N TRP A 48 2.22 -20.51 -4.51
CA TRP A 48 1.86 -20.01 -3.19
C TRP A 48 0.35 -19.76 -3.09
N PRO A 49 -0.35 -20.33 -2.08
CA PRO A 49 -1.74 -20.02 -1.81
C PRO A 49 -1.81 -18.64 -1.14
N VAL A 50 -2.43 -17.67 -1.80
CA VAL A 50 -2.46 -16.27 -1.33
C VAL A 50 -3.85 -15.65 -1.42
N THR A 51 -4.05 -14.61 -0.63
CA THR A 51 -5.07 -13.57 -0.82
C THR A 51 -4.36 -12.27 -1.14
N VAL A 52 -4.77 -11.61 -2.22
CA VAL A 52 -4.26 -10.31 -2.63
C VAL A 52 -5.39 -9.29 -2.54
N ALA A 53 -5.11 -8.15 -1.91
CA ALA A 53 -6.01 -7.00 -1.83
C ALA A 53 -5.36 -5.77 -2.43
N ILE A 54 -6.12 -5.02 -3.22
CA ILE A 54 -5.72 -3.73 -3.77
C ILE A 54 -6.62 -2.65 -3.19
N VAL A 55 -6.04 -1.62 -2.62
CA VAL A 55 -6.75 -0.47 -2.05
C VAL A 55 -6.35 0.83 -2.75
N ASP A 56 -7.20 1.84 -2.68
CA ASP A 56 -6.86 3.19 -3.11
C ASP A 56 -6.03 3.95 -2.05
N HIS A 57 -5.72 5.23 -2.31
CA HIS A 57 -4.94 6.07 -1.41
C HIS A 57 -5.60 6.30 -0.04
N SER A 58 -6.93 6.17 0.05
CA SER A 58 -7.70 6.30 1.30
C SER A 58 -7.79 4.98 2.09
N GLY A 59 -7.26 3.89 1.54
CA GLY A 59 -7.38 2.54 2.10
C GLY A 59 -8.71 1.85 1.78
N ALA A 60 -9.53 2.42 0.89
CA ALA A 60 -10.76 1.77 0.44
C ALA A 60 -10.44 0.62 -0.54
N LEU A 61 -11.12 -0.51 -0.35
CA LEU A 61 -10.91 -1.72 -1.15
C LEU A 61 -11.38 -1.51 -2.60
N LEU A 62 -10.50 -1.77 -3.57
CA LEU A 62 -10.81 -1.78 -5.00
C LEU A 62 -11.00 -3.19 -5.53
N LEU A 63 -10.07 -4.09 -5.22
CA LEU A 63 -10.12 -5.50 -5.64
C LEU A 63 -9.62 -6.41 -4.54
N LEU A 64 -10.15 -7.63 -4.51
CA LEU A 64 -9.68 -8.71 -3.65
C LEU A 64 -9.84 -10.04 -4.38
N GLU A 65 -8.77 -10.84 -4.39
CA GLU A 65 -8.81 -12.20 -4.88
C GLU A 65 -8.13 -13.15 -3.90
N ARG A 66 -8.76 -14.31 -3.65
CA ARG A 66 -8.24 -15.34 -2.76
C ARG A 66 -8.03 -16.65 -3.53
N HIS A 67 -6.77 -17.07 -3.66
CA HIS A 67 -6.32 -18.25 -4.37
C HIS A 67 -5.76 -19.31 -3.41
N GLY A 68 -6.63 -20.16 -2.91
CA GLY A 68 -6.26 -21.31 -2.06
C GLY A 68 -5.81 -20.96 -0.63
N ALA A 69 -5.69 -19.70 -0.26
CA ALA A 69 -5.33 -19.28 1.10
C ALA A 69 -6.50 -19.46 2.09
N ALA A 70 -6.20 -19.52 3.39
CA ALA A 70 -7.19 -19.62 4.44
C ALA A 70 -8.11 -18.38 4.50
N PRO A 71 -9.39 -18.50 4.89
CA PRO A 71 -10.33 -17.37 4.92
C PRO A 71 -9.87 -16.16 5.73
N ILE A 72 -9.15 -16.37 6.83
CA ILE A 72 -8.62 -15.30 7.69
C ILE A 72 -7.67 -14.36 6.93
N THR A 73 -7.03 -14.82 5.86
CA THR A 73 -6.08 -14.01 5.07
C THR A 73 -6.76 -12.85 4.34
N VAL A 74 -8.09 -12.87 4.19
CA VAL A 74 -8.86 -11.78 3.58
C VAL A 74 -8.67 -10.49 4.36
N ASP A 75 -8.97 -10.53 5.65
CA ASP A 75 -8.84 -9.35 6.53
C ASP A 75 -7.37 -8.94 6.71
N ILE A 76 -6.47 -9.92 6.76
CA ILE A 76 -5.03 -9.66 6.88
C ILE A 76 -4.50 -8.95 5.63
N ALA A 77 -4.83 -9.41 4.43
CA ALA A 77 -4.38 -8.78 3.18
C ALA A 77 -4.90 -7.34 3.05
N VAL A 78 -6.20 -7.13 3.33
CA VAL A 78 -6.81 -5.80 3.33
C VAL A 78 -6.14 -4.90 4.36
N GLY A 79 -5.92 -5.39 5.58
CA GLY A 79 -5.27 -4.62 6.65
C GLY A 79 -3.83 -4.23 6.32
N LYS A 80 -3.03 -5.15 5.73
CA LYS A 80 -1.67 -4.86 5.25
C LYS A 80 -1.68 -3.80 4.13
N ALA A 81 -2.61 -3.92 3.16
CA ALA A 81 -2.77 -2.92 2.11
C ALA A 81 -3.12 -1.54 2.69
N ARG A 82 -4.07 -1.47 3.64
CA ARG A 82 -4.44 -0.23 4.33
C ARG A 82 -3.26 0.39 5.07
N THR A 83 -2.50 -0.40 5.82
CA THR A 83 -1.30 0.08 6.49
C THR A 83 -0.35 0.74 5.51
N ALA A 84 -0.11 0.12 4.36
CA ALA A 84 0.78 0.66 3.34
C ALA A 84 0.22 1.91 2.66
N ALA A 85 -1.07 1.94 2.28
CA ALA A 85 -1.71 3.08 1.63
C ALA A 85 -1.73 4.32 2.53
N LEU A 86 -2.19 4.17 3.77
CA LEU A 86 -2.38 5.28 4.71
C LEU A 86 -1.05 5.86 5.23
N SER A 87 0.01 5.04 5.26
CA SER A 87 1.33 5.49 5.72
C SER A 87 2.26 5.90 4.58
N GLY A 88 1.97 5.52 3.33
CA GLY A 88 2.89 5.65 2.19
C GLY A 88 4.18 4.84 2.34
N ARG A 89 4.19 3.80 3.20
CA ARG A 89 5.36 2.98 3.53
C ARG A 89 5.00 1.50 3.49
N GLU A 90 5.98 0.64 3.22
CA GLU A 90 5.77 -0.80 3.35
C GLU A 90 5.39 -1.18 4.79
N SER A 91 4.45 -2.09 4.94
CA SER A 91 3.97 -2.54 6.26
C SER A 91 5.06 -3.26 7.07
N ALA A 92 6.09 -3.79 6.42
CA ALA A 92 7.30 -4.34 7.05
C ALA A 92 7.98 -3.37 8.02
N VAL A 93 7.95 -2.06 7.72
CA VAL A 93 8.52 -1.02 8.60
C VAL A 93 7.84 -1.02 9.97
N PHE A 94 6.54 -1.25 9.98
CA PHE A 94 5.75 -1.28 11.21
C PHE A 94 5.91 -2.59 11.96
N GLU A 95 6.00 -3.73 11.24
CA GLU A 95 6.34 -5.02 11.86
C GLU A 95 7.67 -4.95 12.61
N HIS A 96 8.71 -4.43 11.95
CA HIS A 96 10.01 -4.23 12.60
C HIS A 96 9.93 -3.27 13.80
N ALA A 97 9.11 -2.19 13.71
CA ALA A 97 8.95 -1.26 14.81
C ALA A 97 8.21 -1.89 16.01
N VAL A 98 7.22 -2.74 15.76
CA VAL A 98 6.48 -3.47 16.82
C VAL A 98 7.38 -4.50 17.49
N ASN A 99 8.13 -5.28 16.70
CA ASN A 99 8.99 -6.34 17.22
C ASN A 99 10.25 -5.81 17.89
N GLY A 100 10.73 -4.63 17.48
CA GLY A 100 12.00 -4.08 17.96
C GLY A 100 13.21 -4.90 17.54
N ASP A 101 14.32 -4.71 18.27
CA ASP A 101 15.53 -5.53 18.13
C ASP A 101 15.49 -6.64 19.17
N ALA A 102 15.39 -7.89 18.72
CA ALA A 102 15.40 -9.08 19.59
C ALA A 102 16.70 -9.21 20.42
N THR A 103 17.78 -8.56 20.00
CA THR A 103 19.06 -8.59 20.71
C THR A 103 19.16 -7.63 21.88
N GLY A 104 18.18 -6.71 22.03
CA GLY A 104 18.06 -5.80 23.19
C GLY A 104 19.17 -4.76 23.35
N GLY A 105 20.12 -4.70 22.42
CA GLY A 105 21.32 -3.87 22.54
C GLY A 105 21.14 -2.40 22.24
N ASN A 106 20.08 -2.02 21.52
CA ASN A 106 19.88 -0.62 21.10
C ASN A 106 18.57 -0.05 21.67
N PRO A 107 18.63 0.96 22.58
CA PRO A 107 17.43 1.59 23.15
C PRO A 107 16.49 2.19 22.11
N SER A 108 17.01 2.62 20.95
CA SER A 108 16.24 3.18 19.85
C SER A 108 15.44 2.11 19.08
N ARG A 109 15.71 0.83 19.33
CA ARG A 109 15.05 -0.32 18.69
C ARG A 109 14.16 -1.11 19.67
N ARG A 110 13.69 -0.47 20.73
CA ARG A 110 12.74 -1.10 21.65
C ARG A 110 11.41 -1.39 20.94
N PRO A 111 10.74 -2.50 21.27
CA PRO A 111 9.42 -2.81 20.75
C PRO A 111 8.44 -1.66 20.95
N ARG A 112 7.72 -1.27 19.90
CA ARG A 112 6.73 -0.20 19.94
C ARG A 112 5.32 -0.76 19.95
N LEU A 113 4.98 -1.49 21.01
CA LEU A 113 3.71 -2.21 21.14
C LEU A 113 2.48 -1.30 21.08
N ALA A 114 2.60 -0.01 21.42
CA ALA A 114 1.52 0.96 21.29
C ALA A 114 1.00 1.11 19.85
N LEU A 115 1.82 0.75 18.82
CA LEU A 115 1.36 0.74 17.43
C LEU A 115 0.24 -0.28 17.18
N LEU A 116 0.12 -1.32 18.00
CA LEU A 116 -0.95 -2.31 17.90
C LEU A 116 -2.33 -1.74 18.23
N SER A 117 -2.41 -0.56 18.84
CA SER A 117 -3.67 0.14 19.09
C SER A 117 -4.20 0.90 17.87
N ALA A 118 -3.43 0.97 16.77
CA ALA A 118 -3.87 1.64 15.55
C ALA A 118 -5.07 0.88 14.92
N PRO A 119 -6.22 1.54 14.73
CA PRO A 119 -7.43 0.86 14.28
C PRO A 119 -7.31 0.41 12.81
N SER A 120 -7.90 -0.74 12.51
CA SER A 120 -8.07 -1.26 11.13
C SER A 120 -6.79 -1.51 10.34
N ASN A 121 -5.62 -1.49 10.97
CA ASN A 121 -4.33 -1.73 10.35
C ASN A 121 -3.77 -3.08 10.78
N VAL A 122 -3.10 -3.76 9.85
CA VAL A 122 -2.32 -4.97 10.12
C VAL A 122 -0.84 -4.62 9.93
N LEU A 123 -0.11 -4.60 11.05
CA LEU A 123 1.28 -4.19 11.10
C LEU A 123 2.22 -5.38 10.85
N MET A 124 1.92 -6.15 9.81
CA MET A 124 2.68 -7.31 9.36
C MET A 124 3.21 -7.06 7.95
N GLU A 125 4.39 -7.53 7.65
CA GLU A 125 5.00 -7.46 6.33
C GLU A 125 4.10 -8.09 5.25
N GLY A 126 4.06 -7.50 4.04
CA GLY A 126 3.25 -7.95 2.91
C GLY A 126 2.31 -6.87 2.36
N GLY A 127 2.35 -5.64 2.88
CA GLY A 127 1.70 -4.47 2.32
C GLY A 127 2.73 -3.54 1.65
N VAL A 128 2.51 -3.17 0.38
CA VAL A 128 3.44 -2.35 -0.42
C VAL A 128 2.67 -1.19 -1.05
N PRO A 129 3.09 0.08 -0.81
CA PRO A 129 2.43 1.24 -1.38
C PRO A 129 2.73 1.39 -2.86
N ILE A 130 1.78 1.93 -3.61
CA ILE A 130 1.94 2.34 -5.00
C ILE A 130 2.23 3.84 -5.00
N LEU A 131 3.46 4.21 -5.36
CA LEU A 131 3.93 5.59 -5.34
C LEU A 131 4.11 6.14 -6.75
N VAL A 132 3.58 7.34 -7.00
CA VAL A 132 3.80 8.10 -8.23
C VAL A 132 4.33 9.49 -7.85
N GLY A 133 5.54 9.81 -8.28
CA GLY A 133 6.18 11.08 -7.90
C GLY A 133 6.32 11.29 -6.37
N GLY A 134 6.44 10.19 -5.61
CA GLY A 134 6.49 10.24 -4.14
C GLY A 134 5.12 10.31 -3.44
N THR A 135 4.03 10.44 -4.21
CA THR A 135 2.66 10.45 -3.67
C THR A 135 2.07 9.04 -3.69
N CYS A 136 1.49 8.60 -2.58
CA CYS A 136 0.80 7.32 -2.50
C CYS A 136 -0.58 7.42 -3.17
N ILE A 137 -0.81 6.58 -4.19
CA ILE A 137 -2.08 6.51 -4.92
C ILE A 137 -2.91 5.27 -4.59
N GLY A 138 -2.34 4.33 -3.85
CA GLY A 138 -2.96 3.07 -3.45
C GLY A 138 -1.91 2.12 -2.89
N ALA A 139 -2.31 0.88 -2.63
CA ALA A 139 -1.40 -0.16 -2.16
C ALA A 139 -1.86 -1.57 -2.53
N VAL A 140 -0.91 -2.49 -2.54
CA VAL A 140 -1.11 -3.93 -2.66
C VAL A 140 -0.83 -4.58 -1.31
N GLY A 141 -1.73 -5.45 -0.85
CA GLY A 141 -1.52 -6.28 0.32
C GLY A 141 -1.65 -7.76 -0.02
N CYS A 142 -0.76 -8.57 0.52
CA CYS A 142 -0.78 -10.02 0.36
C CYS A 142 -0.73 -10.72 1.71
N ALA A 143 -1.44 -11.84 1.81
CA ALA A 143 -1.41 -12.73 2.96
C ALA A 143 -1.68 -14.17 2.51
N GLY A 144 -0.98 -15.13 3.13
CA GLY A 144 -1.24 -16.55 2.85
C GLY A 144 -0.02 -17.44 3.02
N VAL A 145 1.16 -16.86 2.94
CA VAL A 145 2.44 -17.55 3.11
C VAL A 145 3.29 -16.83 4.16
N ARG A 146 4.61 -16.99 4.15
CA ARG A 146 5.47 -16.22 5.06
C ARG A 146 5.47 -14.75 4.70
N SER A 147 5.67 -13.87 5.68
CA SER A 147 5.60 -12.42 5.51
C SER A 147 6.53 -11.89 4.41
N ASP A 148 7.76 -12.44 4.30
CA ASP A 148 8.71 -12.09 3.25
C ASP A 148 8.23 -12.52 1.84
N GLN A 149 7.53 -13.65 1.74
CA GLN A 149 6.92 -14.13 0.50
C GLN A 149 5.67 -13.31 0.14
N ASP A 150 4.85 -12.96 1.13
CA ASP A 150 3.73 -12.02 0.94
C ASP A 150 4.21 -10.70 0.35
N SER A 151 5.34 -10.17 0.84
CA SER A 151 5.96 -8.96 0.29
C SER A 151 6.44 -9.13 -1.14
N GLN A 152 6.99 -10.29 -1.50
CA GLN A 152 7.40 -10.56 -2.89
C GLN A 152 6.20 -10.50 -3.84
N VAL A 153 5.08 -11.11 -3.46
CA VAL A 153 3.83 -11.06 -4.23
C VAL A 153 3.32 -9.63 -4.36
N ALA A 154 3.26 -8.90 -3.26
CA ALA A 154 2.78 -7.52 -3.27
C ALA A 154 3.67 -6.59 -4.13
N ARG A 155 5.01 -6.72 -4.04
CA ARG A 155 5.95 -5.96 -4.87
C ARG A 155 5.83 -6.29 -6.36
N ALA A 156 5.57 -7.56 -6.72
CA ALA A 156 5.32 -7.94 -8.11
C ALA A 156 4.08 -7.21 -8.67
N GLY A 157 3.03 -7.08 -7.87
CA GLY A 157 1.85 -6.30 -8.24
C GLY A 157 2.17 -4.83 -8.49
N VAL A 158 2.94 -4.19 -7.62
CA VAL A 158 3.37 -2.78 -7.79
C VAL A 158 4.26 -2.63 -9.04
N THR A 159 5.21 -3.56 -9.26
CA THR A 159 6.12 -3.54 -10.41
C THR A 159 5.37 -3.64 -11.74
N ALA A 160 4.28 -4.41 -11.80
CA ALA A 160 3.46 -4.55 -13.01
C ALA A 160 2.82 -3.23 -13.47
N LEU A 161 2.68 -2.25 -12.58
CA LEU A 161 2.23 -0.90 -12.94
C LEU A 161 3.35 -0.07 -13.58
N ALA A 162 4.58 -0.18 -13.08
CA ALA A 162 5.71 0.59 -13.57
C ALA A 162 6.09 0.22 -15.02
N THR A 163 5.98 -1.06 -15.40
CA THR A 163 6.27 -1.54 -16.76
C THR A 163 5.28 -1.08 -17.83
N ALA A 164 4.11 -0.60 -17.41
CA ALA A 164 3.03 -0.14 -18.29
C ALA A 164 2.93 1.39 -18.38
N ALA A 165 3.62 2.10 -17.52
CA ALA A 165 3.62 3.55 -17.43
C ALA A 165 4.81 4.12 -18.20
N SER A 166 4.78 4.04 -19.53
CA SER A 166 5.45 5.05 -20.37
C SER A 166 4.53 6.28 -20.35
N PHE A 167 4.73 7.16 -19.38
CA PHE A 167 4.09 8.47 -19.32
C PHE A 167 4.83 9.48 -20.19
#